data_4f486c808f86e3a6c34e29082f6db72b
#
_entry.id   4f486c808f86e3a6c34e29082f6db72b
#
_cell.length_a   1.000
_cell.length_b   1.000
_cell.length_c   1.000
_cell.angle_alpha   90.00
_cell.angle_beta   90.00
_cell.angle_gamma   90.00
#
_symmetry.space_group_name_H-M   'P 1'
#
loop_
_entity.id
_entity.type
_entity.pdbx_description
1 polymer ?
#
loop_
_entity_poly.entity_id
_entity_poly.type
_entity_poly.pdbx_seq_one_letter_code
_entity_poly.pdbx_strand_id
1 'polypeptide(L)'
;AEHHSNIVPWQMVAEEVGAEIDVCPLTDDHRIDLDAAEAMLTERHKLVALGHVSNVTGALLDARRAAALAHTVGAKLLLDGCQSVPHMGVDVVALGC
;
A
#
# COMPACT_ATOMS: atom_id res chain seq x y z
N ALA A 1 2.26 6.06 -7.41
CA ALA A 1 3.60 5.69 -6.98
C ALA A 1 3.86 4.18 -7.10
N GLU A 2 2.83 3.42 -7.46
CA GLU A 2 2.92 1.96 -7.56
C GLU A 2 3.53 1.52 -8.90
N HIS A 3 4.32 0.44 -8.86
CA HIS A 3 4.74 -0.26 -10.06
C HIS A 3 3.57 -1.08 -10.64
N HIS A 4 3.56 -1.29 -11.98
CA HIS A 4 2.49 -2.04 -12.66
C HIS A 4 2.28 -3.44 -12.08
N SER A 5 3.32 -4.11 -11.58
CA SER A 5 3.21 -5.43 -10.92
C SER A 5 2.39 -5.41 -9.62
N ASN A 6 2.22 -4.22 -9.02
CA ASN A 6 1.35 -4.01 -7.86
C ASN A 6 0.05 -3.27 -8.22
N ILE A 7 -0.31 -3.22 -9.49
CA ILE A 7 -1.57 -2.63 -9.97
C ILE A 7 -2.36 -3.66 -10.79
N VAL A 8 -1.77 -4.14 -11.88
CA VAL A 8 -2.45 -4.98 -12.88
C VAL A 8 -3.00 -6.28 -12.29
N PRO A 9 -2.28 -7.05 -11.46
CA PRO A 9 -2.83 -8.26 -10.88
C PRO A 9 -4.07 -8.00 -10.02
N TRP A 10 -4.10 -6.89 -9.29
CA TRP A 10 -5.26 -6.51 -8.48
C TRP A 10 -6.47 -6.16 -9.33
N GLN A 11 -6.26 -5.45 -10.46
CA GLN A 11 -7.33 -5.15 -11.41
C GLN A 11 -7.92 -6.43 -12.00
N MET A 12 -7.07 -7.40 -12.38
CA MET A 12 -7.51 -8.69 -12.92
C MET A 12 -8.33 -9.48 -11.89
N VAL A 13 -7.84 -9.59 -10.65
CA VAL A 13 -8.56 -10.31 -9.60
C VAL A 13 -9.86 -9.60 -9.24
N ALA A 14 -9.85 -8.27 -9.15
CA ALA A 14 -11.05 -7.49 -8.84
C ALA A 14 -12.14 -7.69 -9.90
N GLU A 15 -11.77 -7.70 -11.19
CA GLU A 15 -12.69 -7.99 -12.28
C GLU A 15 -13.29 -9.40 -12.18
N GLU A 16 -12.45 -10.40 -11.87
CA GLU A 16 -12.87 -11.80 -11.76
C GLU A 16 -13.85 -12.04 -10.59
N VAL A 17 -13.60 -11.41 -9.43
CA VAL A 17 -14.38 -11.65 -8.20
C VAL A 17 -15.42 -10.57 -7.90
N GLY A 18 -15.52 -9.53 -8.73
CA GLY A 18 -16.45 -8.41 -8.54
C GLY A 18 -16.06 -7.49 -7.37
N ALA A 19 -14.76 -7.38 -7.06
CA ALA A 19 -14.27 -6.44 -6.07
C ALA A 19 -14.05 -5.05 -6.65
N GLU A 20 -14.05 -4.03 -5.80
CA GLU A 20 -13.74 -2.64 -6.16
C GLU A 20 -12.32 -2.30 -5.70
N ILE A 21 -11.65 -1.41 -6.45
CA ILE A 21 -10.33 -0.90 -6.12
C ILE A 21 -10.43 0.61 -5.92
N ASP A 22 -10.10 1.04 -4.72
CA ASP A 22 -9.91 2.45 -4.41
C ASP A 22 -8.43 2.83 -4.53
N VAL A 23 -8.15 3.98 -5.13
CA VAL A 23 -6.78 4.46 -5.33
C VAL A 23 -6.45 5.51 -4.29
N CYS A 24 -5.41 5.25 -3.49
CA CYS A 24 -4.90 6.21 -2.53
C CYS A 24 -4.21 7.37 -3.28
N PRO A 25 -4.57 8.63 -3.01
CA PRO A 25 -3.93 9.78 -3.64
C PRO A 25 -2.48 9.95 -3.19
N LEU A 26 -1.77 10.81 -3.90
CA LEU A 26 -0.43 11.26 -3.53
C LEU A 26 -0.50 12.68 -2.98
N THR A 27 0.42 12.99 -2.08
CA THR A 27 0.71 14.35 -1.64
C THR A 27 1.41 15.16 -2.75
N ASP A 28 1.53 16.47 -2.60
CA ASP A 28 2.20 17.35 -3.57
C ASP A 28 3.69 17.00 -3.76
N ASP A 29 4.33 16.39 -2.75
CA ASP A 29 5.70 15.88 -2.83
C ASP A 29 5.79 14.42 -3.29
N HIS A 30 4.73 13.92 -3.92
CA HIS A 30 4.64 12.60 -4.57
C HIS A 30 4.80 11.40 -3.61
N ARG A 31 4.43 11.55 -2.35
CA ARG A 31 4.32 10.46 -1.38
C ARG A 31 2.90 9.93 -1.34
N ILE A 32 2.74 8.69 -0.89
CA ILE A 32 1.40 8.14 -0.60
C ILE A 32 0.80 8.96 0.55
N ASP A 33 -0.39 9.52 0.33
CA ASP A 33 -1.10 10.34 1.31
C ASP A 33 -1.83 9.45 2.32
N LEU A 34 -1.16 9.18 3.45
CA LEU A 34 -1.74 8.35 4.50
C LEU A 34 -2.88 9.04 5.28
N ASP A 35 -2.97 10.36 5.25
CA ASP A 35 -4.10 11.09 5.85
C ASP A 35 -5.36 10.88 5.00
N ALA A 36 -5.21 10.98 3.67
CA ALA A 36 -6.28 10.65 2.75
C ALA A 36 -6.65 9.17 2.81
N ALA A 37 -5.66 8.26 2.93
CA ALA A 37 -5.90 6.83 3.11
C ALA A 37 -6.73 6.56 4.37
N GLU A 38 -6.42 7.21 5.49
CA GLU A 38 -7.17 7.08 6.74
C GLU A 38 -8.64 7.50 6.56
N ALA A 39 -8.89 8.59 5.83
CA ALA A 39 -10.24 9.07 5.55
C ALA A 39 -11.03 8.14 4.58
N MET A 40 -10.34 7.42 3.69
CA MET A 40 -10.94 6.51 2.71
C MET A 40 -11.26 5.13 3.27
N LEU A 41 -10.40 4.61 4.16
CA LEU A 41 -10.48 3.24 4.63
C LEU A 41 -11.75 2.98 5.45
N THR A 42 -12.40 1.87 5.13
CA THR A 42 -13.61 1.37 5.80
C THR A 42 -13.50 -0.14 6.01
N GLU A 43 -14.42 -0.74 6.76
CA GLU A 43 -14.50 -2.20 6.96
C GLU A 43 -14.75 -2.99 5.67
N ARG A 44 -15.15 -2.35 4.58
CA ARG A 44 -15.26 -2.96 3.25
C ARG A 44 -13.90 -3.31 2.66
N HIS A 45 -12.85 -2.56 2.99
CA HIS A 45 -11.48 -2.83 2.56
C HIS A 45 -10.96 -4.09 3.25
N LYS A 46 -10.44 -5.03 2.47
CA LYS A 46 -9.90 -6.31 2.96
C LYS A 46 -8.39 -6.40 2.78
N LEU A 47 -7.88 -5.64 1.84
CA LEU A 47 -6.46 -5.58 1.51
C LEU A 47 -6.07 -4.13 1.19
N VAL A 48 -4.94 -3.72 1.73
CA VAL A 48 -4.23 -2.49 1.35
C VAL A 48 -2.91 -2.94 0.72
N ALA A 49 -2.65 -2.57 -0.53
CA ALA A 49 -1.44 -2.95 -1.26
C ALA A 49 -0.66 -1.69 -1.64
N LEU A 50 0.53 -1.51 -1.08
CA LEU A 50 1.34 -0.30 -1.24
C LEU A 50 2.82 -0.62 -1.47
N GLY A 51 3.50 0.21 -2.27
CA GLY A 51 4.94 0.16 -2.44
C GLY A 51 5.68 0.72 -1.22
N HIS A 52 6.67 -0.01 -0.70
CA HIS A 52 7.48 0.44 0.43
C HIS A 52 8.40 1.60 0.04
N VAL A 53 9.05 1.47 -1.13
CA VAL A 53 9.88 2.53 -1.74
C VAL A 53 9.47 2.67 -3.21
N SER A 54 9.15 3.88 -3.63
CA SER A 54 8.81 4.14 -5.03
C SER A 54 10.00 3.91 -5.96
N ASN A 55 9.80 3.14 -7.01
CA ASN A 55 10.83 2.93 -8.05
C ASN A 55 11.05 4.17 -8.94
N VAL A 56 10.17 5.17 -8.86
CA VAL A 56 10.25 6.41 -9.67
C VAL A 56 10.82 7.56 -8.84
N THR A 57 10.26 7.82 -7.66
CA THR A 57 10.62 8.98 -6.84
C THR A 57 11.59 8.65 -5.71
N GLY A 58 11.75 7.36 -5.36
CA GLY A 58 12.51 6.94 -4.17
C GLY A 58 11.80 7.26 -2.85
N ALA A 59 10.57 7.75 -2.89
CA ALA A 59 9.82 8.09 -1.68
C ALA A 59 9.60 6.83 -0.82
N LEU A 60 9.94 6.92 0.45
CA LEU A 60 9.76 5.87 1.45
C LEU A 60 8.39 6.03 2.11
N LEU A 61 7.63 4.94 2.16
CA LEU A 61 6.34 4.86 2.87
C LEU A 61 6.58 4.69 4.38
N ASP A 62 5.80 5.38 5.19
CA ASP A 62 5.63 4.99 6.61
C ASP A 62 4.79 3.71 6.69
N ALA A 63 5.48 2.57 6.53
CA ALA A 63 4.82 1.26 6.47
C ALA A 63 4.16 0.87 7.80
N ARG A 64 4.71 1.32 8.95
CA ARG A 64 4.09 1.07 10.26
C ARG A 64 2.75 1.77 10.39
N ARG A 65 2.70 3.04 9.98
CA ARG A 65 1.44 3.79 9.96
C ARG A 65 0.44 3.16 8.99
N ALA A 66 0.88 2.79 7.79
CA ALA A 66 0.04 2.12 6.80
C ALA A 66 -0.54 0.80 7.34
N ALA A 67 0.27 -0.02 8.03
CA ALA A 67 -0.18 -1.24 8.67
C ALA A 67 -1.22 -0.98 9.77
N ALA A 68 -0.97 0.01 10.63
CA ALA A 68 -1.91 0.38 11.69
C ALA A 68 -3.26 0.82 11.11
N LEU A 69 -3.27 1.64 10.07
CA LEU A 69 -4.48 2.08 9.38
C LEU A 69 -5.25 0.90 8.76
N ALA A 70 -4.56 0.01 8.05
CA ALA A 70 -5.18 -1.19 7.48
C ALA A 70 -5.80 -2.08 8.57
N HIS A 71 -5.08 -2.33 9.64
CA HIS A 71 -5.55 -3.18 10.73
C HIS A 71 -6.74 -2.59 11.49
N THR A 72 -6.84 -1.25 11.61
CA THR A 72 -7.96 -0.57 12.26
C THR A 72 -9.30 -0.93 11.61
N VAL A 73 -9.32 -1.16 10.30
CA VAL A 73 -10.53 -1.57 9.57
C VAL A 73 -10.61 -3.07 9.31
N GLY A 74 -9.68 -3.87 9.85
CA GLY A 74 -9.62 -5.31 9.67
C GLY A 74 -9.02 -5.76 8.32
N ALA A 75 -8.38 -4.86 7.59
CA ALA A 75 -7.67 -5.17 6.36
C ALA A 75 -6.24 -5.68 6.63
N LYS A 76 -5.68 -6.42 5.68
CA LYS A 76 -4.26 -6.79 5.67
C LYS A 76 -3.47 -5.77 4.88
N LEU A 77 -2.20 -5.54 5.26
CA LEU A 77 -1.25 -4.77 4.46
C LEU A 77 -0.36 -5.73 3.65
N LEU A 78 -0.38 -5.58 2.32
CA LEU A 78 0.65 -6.10 1.44
C LEU A 78 1.62 -4.98 1.12
N LEU A 79 2.90 -5.21 1.38
CA LEU A 79 3.96 -4.24 1.13
C LEU A 79 4.84 -4.73 -0.02
N ASP A 80 4.84 -4.00 -1.14
CA ASP A 80 5.77 -4.26 -2.24
C ASP A 80 7.17 -3.80 -1.86
N GLY A 81 8.03 -4.76 -1.54
CA GLY A 81 9.40 -4.56 -1.10
C GLY A 81 10.45 -4.59 -2.21
N CYS A 82 10.05 -4.58 -3.48
CA CYS A 82 10.96 -4.73 -4.62
C CYS A 82 12.14 -3.74 -4.57
N GLN A 83 11.91 -2.50 -4.17
CA GLN A 83 12.96 -1.50 -4.05
C GLN A 83 13.58 -1.44 -2.64
N SER A 84 12.83 -1.75 -1.60
CA SER A 84 13.35 -1.66 -0.23
C SER A 84 14.28 -2.82 0.14
N VAL A 85 13.88 -4.06 -0.14
CA VAL A 85 14.62 -5.26 0.29
C VAL A 85 16.05 -5.31 -0.22
N PRO A 86 16.37 -4.95 -1.50
CA PRO A 86 17.75 -4.94 -1.97
C PRO A 86 18.62 -3.81 -1.41
N HIS A 87 18.00 -2.74 -0.89
CA HIS A 87 18.73 -1.51 -0.56
C HIS A 87 18.77 -1.21 0.94
N MET A 88 17.91 -1.83 1.76
CA MET A 88 17.85 -1.56 3.20
C MET A 88 17.39 -2.78 3.98
N GLY A 89 17.69 -2.83 5.28
CA GLY A 89 17.16 -3.86 6.17
C GLY A 89 15.64 -3.71 6.32
N VAL A 90 14.90 -4.81 6.11
CA VAL A 90 13.44 -4.85 6.24
C VAL A 90 13.05 -5.93 7.23
N ASP A 91 12.40 -5.54 8.32
CA ASP A 91 11.82 -6.44 9.32
C ASP A 91 10.30 -6.40 9.17
N VAL A 92 9.74 -7.39 8.48
CA VAL A 92 8.31 -7.46 8.16
C VAL A 92 7.44 -7.60 9.41
N VAL A 93 7.96 -8.23 10.46
CA VAL A 93 7.26 -8.37 11.74
C VAL A 93 7.16 -7.02 12.44
N ALA A 94 8.26 -6.27 12.48
CA ALA A 94 8.29 -4.94 13.07
C ALA A 94 7.47 -3.92 12.29
N LEU A 95 7.31 -4.10 10.96
CA LEU A 95 6.47 -3.26 10.11
C LEU A 95 4.99 -3.61 10.24
N GLY A 96 4.65 -4.84 10.60
CA GLY A 96 3.27 -5.28 10.75
C GLY A 96 2.57 -5.65 9.45
N CYS A 97 3.31 -5.99 8.39
CA CYS A 97 2.75 -6.40 7.10
C CYS A 97 2.79 -7.92 6.90
#